data_43102098c17b99c0941e97eb3278de44
#
_entry.id   43102098c17b99c0941e97eb3278de44
#
_cell.length_a   1.000
_cell.length_b   1.000
_cell.length_c   1.000
_cell.angle_alpha   90.00
_cell.angle_beta   90.00
_cell.angle_gamma   90.00
#
_symmetry.space_group_name_H-M   'P 1'
#
loop_
_entity.id
_entity.type
_entity.pdbx_description
1 polymer ?
#
loop_
_entity_poly.entity_id
_entity_poly.type
_entity_poly.pdbx_seq_one_letter_code
_entity_poly.pdbx_strand_id
1 'polypeptide(L)'
;ADEVWMMENSIYSILSPEGFASILYKDAKMAEKASEDMKITAKDLFDMGVIEKIIPEYGIMTREKLGFIGLYMKTAIADFLIKIQKMTPEELICKRYDRFRKF
;
A
#
# COMPACT_ATOMS: atom_id res chain seq x y z
N ALA A 1 -10.61 5.81 -2.14
CA ALA A 1 -10.50 4.49 -2.78
C ALA A 1 -11.22 3.43 -1.95
N ASP A 2 -11.61 2.34 -2.59
CA ASP A 2 -12.23 1.20 -1.91
C ASP A 2 -11.18 0.23 -1.39
N GLU A 3 -10.10 0.06 -2.13
CA GLU A 3 -8.91 -0.69 -1.71
C GLU A 3 -7.65 0.03 -2.19
N VAL A 4 -6.59 -0.12 -1.43
CA VAL A 4 -5.26 0.35 -1.81
C VAL A 4 -4.32 -0.84 -1.75
N TRP A 5 -3.59 -1.09 -2.82
CA TRP A 5 -2.62 -2.17 -2.92
C TRP A 5 -1.23 -1.58 -3.11
N MET A 6 -0.23 -2.23 -2.55
CA MET A 6 1.16 -1.83 -2.69
C MET A 6 1.99 -2.99 -3.18
N MET A 7 3.01 -2.68 -3.96
CA MET A 7 4.04 -3.68 -4.29
C MET A 7 4.91 -3.92 -3.04
N GLU A 8 5.44 -5.13 -2.94
CA GLU A 8 6.14 -5.62 -1.73
C GLU A 8 7.27 -4.71 -1.26
N ASN A 9 8.03 -4.15 -2.19
CA ASN A 9 9.20 -3.32 -1.88
C ASN A 9 8.95 -1.83 -2.14
N SER A 10 7.69 -1.41 -2.28
CA SER A 10 7.35 0.00 -2.44
C SER A 10 7.17 0.71 -1.11
N ILE A 11 7.16 2.04 -1.17
CA ILE A 11 6.88 2.88 0.00
C ILE A 11 5.68 3.78 -0.29
N TYR A 12 4.97 4.14 0.77
CA TYR A 12 3.79 5.00 0.69
C TYR A 12 3.92 6.10 1.75
N SER A 13 4.29 7.30 1.31
CA SER A 13 4.58 8.42 2.20
C SER A 13 4.33 9.75 1.50
N ILE A 14 4.08 10.78 2.28
CA ILE A 14 3.92 12.16 1.78
C ILE A 14 5.25 12.91 1.68
N LEU A 15 6.30 12.42 2.34
CA LEU A 15 7.63 13.05 2.31
C LEU A 15 8.72 12.00 2.49
N SER A 16 9.94 12.37 2.12
CA SER A 16 11.09 11.49 2.25
C SER A 16 11.50 11.28 3.71
N PRO A 17 12.23 10.19 4.04
CA PRO A 17 12.80 10.01 5.36
C PRO A 17 13.69 11.17 5.82
N GLU A 18 14.42 11.77 4.89
CA GLU A 18 15.27 12.96 5.16
C GLU A 18 14.42 14.16 5.57
N GLY A 19 13.32 14.40 4.84
CA GLY A 19 12.37 15.47 5.16
C GLY A 19 11.73 15.27 6.52
N PHE A 20 11.29 14.05 6.81
CA PHE A 20 10.73 13.68 8.09
C PHE A 20 11.74 13.89 9.24
N ALA A 21 12.99 13.45 9.03
CA ALA A 21 14.06 13.63 10.01
C ALA A 21 14.37 15.11 10.28
N SER A 22 14.37 15.93 9.22
CA SER A 22 14.56 17.37 9.36
C SER A 22 13.48 18.03 10.22
N ILE A 23 12.24 17.61 10.05
CA ILE A 23 11.10 18.18 10.78
C ILE A 23 11.06 17.70 12.22
N LEU A 24 11.13 16.39 12.46
CA LEU A 24 10.97 15.80 13.79
C LEU A 24 12.24 15.80 14.63
N TYR A 25 13.36 15.45 14.03
CA TYR A 25 14.64 15.34 14.75
C TYR A 25 15.54 16.54 14.52
N LYS A 26 15.15 17.45 13.63
CA LYS A 26 15.93 18.63 13.23
C LYS A 26 17.33 18.26 12.69
N ASP A 27 17.47 17.04 12.16
CA ASP A 27 18.71 16.51 11.61
C ASP A 27 18.41 15.52 10.49
N ALA A 28 18.65 15.93 9.25
CA ALA A 28 18.44 15.09 8.06
C ALA A 28 19.30 13.82 8.05
N LYS A 29 20.37 13.79 8.84
CA LYS A 29 21.26 12.61 8.96
C LYS A 29 20.59 11.45 9.70
N MET A 30 19.46 11.70 10.38
CA MET A 30 18.69 10.67 11.07
C MET A 30 17.62 10.03 10.17
N ALA A 31 17.81 10.10 8.85
CA ALA A 31 16.85 9.56 7.87
C ALA A 31 16.58 8.06 8.07
N GLU A 32 17.59 7.27 8.45
CA GLU A 32 17.44 5.83 8.69
C GLU A 32 16.47 5.57 9.84
N LYS A 33 16.63 6.25 10.96
CA LYS A 33 15.73 6.17 12.10
C LYS A 33 14.33 6.69 11.75
N ALA A 34 14.28 7.80 11.01
CA ALA A 34 13.02 8.36 10.54
C ALA A 34 12.27 7.37 9.65
N SER A 35 12.97 6.68 8.74
CA SER A 35 12.38 5.67 7.87
C SER A 35 11.73 4.54 8.67
N GLU A 36 12.36 4.09 9.75
CA GLU A 36 11.79 3.08 10.64
C GLU A 36 10.56 3.59 11.38
N ASP A 37 10.63 4.80 11.91
CA ASP A 37 9.54 5.41 12.70
C ASP A 37 8.32 5.76 11.85
N MET A 38 8.50 6.09 10.58
CA MET A 38 7.42 6.44 9.66
C MET A 38 6.53 5.25 9.29
N LYS A 39 7.05 4.03 9.35
CA LYS A 39 6.32 2.81 8.97
C LYS A 39 5.68 2.92 7.60
N ILE A 40 6.50 3.23 6.60
CA ILE A 40 6.06 3.49 5.22
C ILE A 40 6.11 2.27 4.30
N THR A 41 6.58 1.13 4.80
CA THR A 41 6.70 -0.10 4.00
C THR A 41 5.34 -0.78 3.82
N ALA A 42 5.23 -1.60 2.78
CA ALA A 42 4.00 -2.33 2.50
C ALA A 42 3.56 -3.21 3.69
N LYS A 43 4.50 -3.89 4.33
CA LYS A 43 4.22 -4.74 5.49
C LYS A 43 3.65 -3.94 6.66
N ASP A 44 4.28 -2.82 7.00
CA ASP A 44 3.85 -1.97 8.09
C ASP A 44 2.43 -1.43 7.85
N LEU A 45 2.17 -0.98 6.63
CA LEU A 45 0.87 -0.42 6.26
C LEU A 45 -0.21 -1.50 6.18
N PHE A 46 0.14 -2.71 5.77
CA PHE A 46 -0.78 -3.85 5.79
C PHE A 46 -1.16 -4.22 7.22
N ASP A 47 -0.18 -4.30 8.12
CA ASP A 47 -0.41 -4.62 9.54
C ASP A 47 -1.27 -3.57 10.24
N MET A 48 -1.16 -2.31 9.84
CA MET A 48 -1.99 -1.22 10.35
C MET A 48 -3.37 -1.13 9.68
N GLY A 49 -3.63 -1.92 8.65
CA GLY A 49 -4.90 -1.91 7.93
C GLY A 49 -5.06 -0.73 6.97
N VAL A 50 -3.99 -0.03 6.63
CA VAL A 50 -4.03 1.10 5.67
C VAL A 50 -4.18 0.60 4.25
N ILE A 51 -3.54 -0.52 3.92
CA ILE A 51 -3.66 -1.18 2.62
C ILE A 51 -4.29 -2.56 2.78
N GLU A 52 -4.96 -3.02 1.75
CA GLU A 52 -5.67 -4.30 1.75
C GLU A 52 -4.86 -5.45 1.16
N LYS A 53 -3.85 -5.13 0.34
CA LYS A 53 -3.10 -6.18 -0.37
C LYS A 53 -1.66 -5.77 -0.64
N ILE A 54 -0.74 -6.73 -0.49
CA ILE A 54 0.65 -6.59 -0.89
C ILE A 54 0.83 -7.43 -2.16
N ILE A 55 1.34 -6.81 -3.23
CA ILE A 55 1.63 -7.49 -4.50
C ILE A 55 3.06 -8.00 -4.45
N PRO A 56 3.29 -9.33 -4.51
CA PRO A 56 4.64 -9.88 -4.40
C PRO A 56 5.50 -9.54 -5.63
N GLU A 57 6.78 -9.26 -5.40
CA GLU A 57 7.72 -8.91 -6.46
C GLU A 57 8.69 -10.05 -6.80
N TYR A 58 8.73 -11.10 -5.99
CA TYR A 58 9.57 -12.30 -6.21
C TYR A 58 11.06 -11.99 -6.30
N GLY A 59 11.54 -11.02 -5.52
CA GLY A 59 12.94 -10.61 -5.49
C GLY A 59 13.29 -9.53 -6.52
N ILE A 60 14.47 -9.65 -7.14
CA ILE A 60 14.93 -8.67 -8.14
C ILE A 60 14.03 -8.73 -9.37
N MET A 61 13.59 -7.57 -9.84
CA MET A 61 12.71 -7.47 -11.00
C MET A 61 13.44 -7.89 -12.28
N THR A 62 12.89 -8.88 -12.95
CA THR A 62 13.33 -9.33 -14.28
C THR A 62 12.14 -9.29 -15.23
N ARG A 63 12.40 -9.42 -16.54
CA ARG A 63 11.32 -9.46 -17.54
C ARG A 63 10.36 -10.64 -17.30
N GLU A 64 10.87 -11.78 -16.88
CA GLU A 64 10.05 -12.96 -16.55
C GLU A 64 9.20 -12.73 -15.32
N LYS A 65 9.79 -12.13 -14.27
CA LYS A 65 9.07 -11.81 -13.02
C LYS A 65 7.99 -10.76 -13.26
N LEU A 66 8.22 -9.82 -14.18
CA LEU A 66 7.21 -8.84 -14.56
C LEU A 66 5.96 -9.53 -15.12
N GLY A 67 6.13 -10.59 -15.89
CA GLY A 67 5.01 -11.39 -16.37
C GLY A 67 4.21 -12.04 -15.26
N PHE A 68 4.87 -12.61 -14.25
CA PHE A 68 4.22 -13.20 -13.07
C PHE A 68 3.48 -12.15 -12.24
N ILE A 69 4.10 -11.00 -12.02
CA ILE A 69 3.47 -9.88 -11.30
C ILE A 69 2.24 -9.39 -12.05
N GLY A 70 2.35 -9.22 -13.37
CA GLY A 70 1.23 -8.82 -14.21
C GLY A 70 0.06 -9.80 -14.16
N LEU A 71 0.35 -11.10 -14.17
CA LEU A 71 -0.67 -12.14 -14.02
C LEU A 71 -1.33 -12.10 -12.64
N TYR A 72 -0.55 -11.93 -11.59
CA TYR A 72 -1.06 -11.79 -10.23
C TYR A 72 -2.00 -10.59 -10.12
N MET A 73 -1.57 -9.42 -10.63
CA MET A 73 -2.38 -8.20 -10.63
C MET A 73 -3.66 -8.37 -11.43
N LYS A 74 -3.59 -8.99 -12.60
CA LYS A 74 -4.76 -9.25 -13.45
C LYS A 74 -5.79 -10.08 -12.71
N THR A 75 -5.36 -11.17 -12.07
CA THR A 75 -6.24 -12.04 -11.29
C THR A 75 -6.85 -11.30 -10.10
N ALA A 76 -6.03 -10.55 -9.36
CA ALA A 76 -6.48 -9.78 -8.20
C ALA A 76 -7.49 -8.69 -8.59
N ILE A 77 -7.26 -7.99 -9.69
CA ILE A 77 -8.18 -6.98 -10.20
C ILE A 77 -9.50 -7.61 -10.65
N ALA A 78 -9.44 -8.75 -11.35
CA ALA A 78 -10.63 -9.47 -11.78
C ALA A 78 -11.48 -9.90 -10.57
N ASP A 79 -10.87 -10.46 -9.53
CA ASP A 79 -11.56 -10.86 -8.30
C ASP A 79 -12.19 -9.65 -7.60
N PHE A 80 -11.48 -8.54 -7.55
CA PHE A 80 -12.00 -7.29 -6.98
C PHE A 80 -13.21 -6.78 -7.74
N LEU A 81 -13.16 -6.78 -9.08
CA LEU A 81 -14.28 -6.33 -9.91
C LEU A 81 -15.52 -7.22 -9.74
N ILE A 82 -15.33 -8.53 -9.65
CA ILE A 82 -16.43 -9.47 -9.39
C ILE A 82 -17.07 -9.17 -8.04
N LYS A 83 -16.26 -8.91 -7.02
CA LYS A 83 -16.74 -8.55 -5.68
C LYS A 83 -17.55 -7.25 -5.69
N ILE A 84 -17.08 -6.23 -6.41
CA ILE A 84 -17.79 -4.94 -6.52
C ILE A 84 -19.10 -5.09 -7.26
N GLN A 85 -19.15 -5.88 -8.34
CA GLN A 85 -20.35 -6.07 -9.14
C GLN A 85 -21.52 -6.68 -8.35
N LYS A 86 -21.23 -7.38 -7.26
CA LYS A 86 -22.23 -7.97 -6.37
C LYS A 86 -22.76 -6.97 -5.34
N MET A 87 -22.20 -5.78 -5.27
CA MET A 87 -22.61 -4.74 -4.33
C MET A 87 -23.52 -3.72 -4.98
N THR A 88 -24.46 -3.19 -4.21
CA THR A 88 -25.23 -2.00 -4.62
C THR A 88 -24.34 -0.75 -4.48
N PRO A 89 -24.64 0.35 -5.19
CA PRO A 89 -23.91 1.61 -5.01
C PRO A 89 -23.89 2.08 -3.55
N GLU A 90 -24.96 1.90 -2.82
CA GLU A 90 -25.06 2.27 -1.40
C GLU A 90 -24.12 1.43 -0.52
N GLU A 91 -24.06 0.12 -0.76
CA GLU A 91 -23.15 -0.78 -0.04
C GLU A 91 -21.68 -0.40 -0.29
N LEU A 92 -21.35 -0.06 -1.53
CA LEU A 92 -20.01 0.35 -1.91
C LEU A 92 -19.60 1.63 -1.19
N ILE A 93 -20.47 2.63 -1.16
CA ILE A 93 -20.24 3.91 -0.48
C ILE A 93 -20.10 3.68 1.03
N CYS A 94 -20.97 2.85 1.63
CA CYS A 94 -20.89 2.49 3.05
C CYS A 94 -19.54 1.85 3.41
N LYS A 95 -19.09 0.89 2.61
CA LYS A 95 -17.81 0.22 2.85
C LYS A 95 -16.63 1.17 2.73
N ARG A 96 -16.67 2.09 1.76
CA ARG A 96 -15.64 3.11 1.61
C ARG A 96 -15.60 4.04 2.81
N TYR A 97 -16.75 4.47 3.29
CA TYR A 97 -16.88 5.31 4.47
C TYR A 97 -16.32 4.61 5.71
N ASP A 98 -16.71 3.35 5.94
CA ASP A 98 -16.25 2.55 7.07
C ASP A 98 -14.74 2.32 7.01
N ARG A 99 -14.19 2.15 5.83
CA ARG A 99 -12.75 1.99 5.63
C ARG A 99 -11.97 3.19 6.17
N PHE A 100 -12.44 4.39 5.92
CA PHE A 100 -11.77 5.60 6.39
C PHE A 100 -12.04 5.90 7.86
N ARG A 101 -13.17 5.48 8.39
CA ARG A 101 -13.52 5.72 9.80
C ARG A 101 -12.73 4.89 10.81
N LYS A 102 -12.12 3.80 10.38
CA LYS A 102 -11.32 2.95 11.28
C LYS A 102 -9.96 3.55 11.67
N PHE A 103 -9.60 4.70 11.09
CA PHE A 103 -8.34 5.39 11.40
C PHE A 103 -8.53 6.54 12.38
#